data_74b9a3682e940d789569c75298fc01ce
#
_entry.id   74b9a3682e940d789569c75298fc01ce
#
_cell.length_a   1.000
_cell.length_b   1.000
_cell.length_c   1.000
_cell.angle_alpha   90.00
_cell.angle_beta   90.00
_cell.angle_gamma   90.00
#
_symmetry.space_group_name_H-M   'P 1'
#
loop_
_entity.id
_entity.type
_entity.pdbx_description
1 polymer ?
#
loop_
_entity_poly.entity_id
_entity_poly.type
_entity_poly.pdbx_seq_one_letter_code
_entity_poly.pdbx_strand_id
1 'polypeptide(L)'
;TDIMNDVTNLSIIDLAKESISMYSNLYMCPVYGRIAAGQPNWAEECIEGRIPIDPELMGIVNPEEHFFLRVNGESMNNVIKNGAFALIHKQDTVKNGEIAVVLVNGDTATLKRFTKKDDIVVLEPDSSDSEFKTQIYDKTTPIRILGKYVGKMEINN
;
A
#
# COMPACT_ATOMS: atom_id res chain seq x y z
N THR A 1 13.62 -21.58 -48.06
CA THR A 1 14.34 -20.69 -47.10
C THR A 1 13.54 -19.48 -46.79
N ASP A 2 12.91 -18.83 -47.78
CA ASP A 2 12.09 -17.64 -47.55
C ASP A 2 10.86 -17.93 -46.68
N ILE A 3 10.20 -19.06 -46.87
CA ILE A 3 9.05 -19.50 -46.11
C ILE A 3 9.43 -19.73 -44.64
N MET A 4 10.58 -20.37 -44.40
CA MET A 4 11.04 -20.63 -43.03
C MET A 4 11.44 -19.33 -42.32
N ASN A 5 12.05 -18.39 -43.02
CA ASN A 5 12.39 -17.09 -42.47
C ASN A 5 11.12 -16.30 -42.14
N ASP A 6 10.10 -16.35 -42.98
CA ASP A 6 8.82 -15.69 -42.73
C ASP A 6 8.12 -16.26 -41.52
N VAL A 7 8.09 -17.58 -41.35
CA VAL A 7 7.50 -18.26 -40.19
C VAL A 7 8.24 -17.89 -38.91
N THR A 8 9.58 -17.85 -38.95
CA THR A 8 10.38 -17.46 -37.78
C THR A 8 10.12 -16.02 -37.39
N ASN A 9 10.04 -15.11 -38.36
CA ASN A 9 9.76 -13.70 -38.09
C ASN A 9 8.36 -13.50 -37.48
N LEU A 10 7.34 -14.21 -38.00
CA LEU A 10 5.99 -14.17 -37.46
C LEU A 10 5.97 -14.67 -36.02
N SER A 11 6.70 -15.74 -35.68
CA SER A 11 6.78 -16.26 -34.32
C SER A 11 7.41 -15.26 -33.35
N ILE A 12 8.43 -14.54 -33.78
CA ILE A 12 9.08 -13.49 -32.96
C ILE A 12 8.14 -12.34 -32.75
N ILE A 13 7.41 -11.90 -33.78
CA ILE A 13 6.44 -10.82 -33.68
C ILE A 13 5.29 -11.22 -32.74
N ASP A 14 4.79 -12.44 -32.83
CA ASP A 14 3.72 -12.95 -31.99
C ASP A 14 4.16 -13.00 -30.51
N LEU A 15 5.36 -13.49 -30.24
CA LEU A 15 5.94 -13.52 -28.90
C LEU A 15 6.11 -12.10 -28.34
N ALA A 16 6.55 -11.16 -29.16
CA ALA A 16 6.68 -9.76 -28.75
C ALA A 16 5.31 -9.15 -28.41
N LYS A 17 4.28 -9.43 -29.20
CA LYS A 17 2.92 -8.96 -28.95
C LYS A 17 2.35 -9.55 -27.66
N GLU A 18 2.56 -10.84 -27.41
CA GLU A 18 2.14 -11.50 -26.17
C GLU A 18 2.83 -10.87 -24.96
N SER A 19 4.14 -10.62 -25.04
CA SER A 19 4.90 -9.99 -23.97
C SER A 19 4.37 -8.58 -23.67
N ILE A 20 4.11 -7.78 -24.69
CA ILE A 20 3.52 -6.44 -24.53
C ILE A 20 2.14 -6.54 -23.90
N SER A 21 1.30 -7.47 -24.37
CA SER A 21 -0.04 -7.67 -23.81
C SER A 21 0.00 -8.07 -22.33
N MET A 22 0.93 -8.95 -21.93
CA MET A 22 1.13 -9.34 -20.55
C MET A 22 1.52 -8.14 -19.67
N TYR A 23 2.50 -7.34 -20.13
CA TYR A 23 2.94 -6.15 -19.38
C TYR A 23 1.89 -5.05 -19.35
N SER A 24 1.03 -4.93 -20.38
CA SER A 24 -0.01 -3.91 -20.41
C SER A 24 -1.09 -4.11 -19.35
N ASN A 25 -1.22 -5.33 -18.80
CA ASN A 25 -2.17 -5.64 -17.72
C ASN A 25 -1.62 -5.33 -16.34
N LEU A 26 -0.33 -5.06 -16.22
CA LEU A 26 0.31 -4.74 -14.96
C LEU A 26 0.15 -3.25 -14.63
N TYR A 27 -0.09 -2.99 -13.36
CA TYR A 27 -0.06 -1.64 -12.83
C TYR A 27 1.21 -1.46 -12.00
N MET A 28 1.96 -0.41 -12.29
CA MET A 28 3.18 -0.07 -11.58
C MET A 28 2.81 0.71 -10.32
N CYS A 29 2.53 -0.02 -9.24
CA CYS A 29 2.02 0.55 -8.00
C CYS A 29 3.11 1.32 -7.27
N PRO A 30 2.90 2.61 -6.95
CA PRO A 30 3.93 3.40 -6.28
C PRO A 30 4.18 2.93 -4.86
N VAL A 31 5.43 3.05 -4.42
CA VAL A 31 5.87 2.72 -3.07
C VAL A 31 6.31 4.00 -2.38
N TYR A 32 5.72 4.26 -1.21
CA TYR A 32 6.14 5.34 -0.33
C TYR A 32 6.82 4.74 0.89
N GLY A 33 8.03 5.21 1.20
CA GLY A 33 8.73 4.78 2.41
C GLY A 33 8.24 5.51 3.64
N ARG A 34 7.75 6.73 3.42
CA ARG A 34 7.27 7.58 4.50
C ARG A 34 6.32 8.62 3.93
N ILE A 35 5.22 8.83 4.64
CA ILE A 35 4.31 9.94 4.36
C ILE A 35 4.58 10.98 5.44
N ALA A 36 5.25 12.07 5.05
CA ALA A 36 5.78 13.06 5.96
C ALA A 36 4.68 13.93 6.57
N ALA A 37 5.06 14.63 7.62
CA ALA A 37 4.22 15.62 8.31
C ALA A 37 3.68 16.68 7.36
N GLY A 38 2.55 17.25 7.72
CA GLY A 38 1.86 18.25 6.93
C GLY A 38 0.83 17.63 6.00
N GLN A 39 0.76 18.10 4.77
CA GLN A 39 -0.15 17.51 3.79
C GLN A 39 0.43 16.22 3.23
N PRO A 40 -0.40 15.19 2.99
CA PRO A 40 0.06 14.00 2.29
C PRO A 40 0.61 14.41 0.95
N ASN A 41 1.86 14.05 0.71
CA ASN A 41 2.54 14.41 -0.52
C ASN A 41 2.61 13.19 -1.43
N TRP A 42 1.70 13.15 -2.40
CA TRP A 42 1.64 12.09 -3.41
C TRP A 42 2.53 12.41 -4.62
N ALA A 43 3.41 13.37 -4.49
CA ALA A 43 4.27 13.82 -5.58
C ALA A 43 5.23 12.71 -6.03
N GLU A 44 5.57 12.75 -7.30
CA GLU A 44 6.43 11.77 -7.95
C GLU A 44 7.78 11.62 -7.24
N GLU A 45 8.36 12.74 -6.77
CA GLU A 45 9.64 12.73 -6.07
C GLU A 45 9.61 12.05 -4.71
N CYS A 46 8.42 11.78 -4.15
CA CYS A 46 8.28 11.06 -2.88
C CYS A 46 8.16 9.55 -3.07
N ILE A 47 8.05 9.08 -4.31
CA ILE A 47 7.96 7.67 -4.63
C ILE A 47 9.37 7.06 -4.58
N GLU A 48 9.55 6.04 -3.73
CA GLU A 48 10.82 5.31 -3.63
C GLU A 48 11.04 4.34 -4.76
N GLY A 49 9.96 3.83 -5.33
CA GLY A 49 10.00 2.83 -6.38
C GLY A 49 8.60 2.42 -6.76
N ARG A 50 8.51 1.42 -7.62
CA ARG A 50 7.20 0.89 -8.06
C ARG A 50 7.25 -0.63 -8.05
N ILE A 51 6.16 -1.24 -7.63
CA ILE A 51 5.99 -2.68 -7.62
C ILE A 51 4.92 -3.02 -8.65
N PRO A 52 5.26 -3.83 -9.67
CA PRO A 52 4.25 -4.26 -10.63
C PRO A 52 3.26 -5.21 -9.97
N ILE A 53 1.98 -4.92 -10.14
CA ILE A 53 0.90 -5.80 -9.68
C ILE A 53 -0.01 -6.11 -10.85
N ASP A 54 -0.65 -7.28 -10.79
CA ASP A 54 -1.70 -7.66 -11.72
C ASP A 54 -3.06 -7.44 -11.03
N PRO A 55 -3.74 -6.32 -11.29
CA PRO A 55 -4.97 -6.00 -10.57
C PRO A 55 -6.08 -7.01 -10.79
N GLU A 56 -6.21 -7.52 -12.00
CA GLU A 56 -7.23 -8.48 -12.33
C GLU A 56 -7.04 -9.79 -11.56
N LEU A 57 -5.82 -10.30 -11.55
CA LEU A 57 -5.48 -11.51 -10.81
C LEU A 57 -5.68 -11.34 -9.31
N MET A 58 -5.37 -10.17 -8.79
CA MET A 58 -5.46 -9.86 -7.36
C MET A 58 -6.86 -9.42 -6.93
N GLY A 59 -7.79 -9.24 -7.86
CA GLY A 59 -9.12 -8.77 -7.56
C GLY A 59 -9.16 -7.30 -7.16
N ILE A 60 -8.22 -6.51 -7.62
CA ILE A 60 -8.13 -5.08 -7.31
C ILE A 60 -8.89 -4.29 -8.38
N VAL A 61 -9.87 -3.52 -7.93
CA VAL A 61 -10.59 -2.55 -8.75
C VAL A 61 -9.95 -1.19 -8.52
N ASN A 62 -9.79 -0.39 -9.58
CA ASN A 62 -9.18 0.94 -9.51
C ASN A 62 -7.77 0.89 -8.91
N PRO A 63 -6.82 0.21 -9.57
CA PRO A 63 -5.45 0.08 -9.02
C PRO A 63 -4.78 1.43 -8.79
N GLU A 64 -5.14 2.47 -9.54
CA GLU A 64 -4.62 3.83 -9.38
C GLU A 64 -5.00 4.48 -8.04
N GLU A 65 -5.95 3.92 -7.32
CA GLU A 65 -6.31 4.35 -5.96
C GLU A 65 -5.51 3.64 -4.88
N HIS A 66 -4.51 2.86 -5.27
CA HIS A 66 -3.70 2.06 -4.35
C HIS A 66 -2.24 2.50 -4.33
N PHE A 67 -1.60 2.28 -3.22
CA PHE A 67 -0.15 2.44 -3.09
C PHE A 67 0.39 1.44 -2.07
N PHE A 68 1.70 1.22 -2.12
CA PHE A 68 2.40 0.48 -1.08
C PHE A 68 3.04 1.46 -0.11
N LEU A 69 2.96 1.15 1.17
CA LEU A 69 3.68 1.85 2.22
C LEU A 69 4.68 0.86 2.82
N ARG A 70 5.96 1.22 2.82
CA ARG A 70 6.97 0.40 3.47
C ARG A 70 6.84 0.55 4.97
N VAL A 71 6.68 -0.58 5.67
CA VAL A 71 6.51 -0.58 7.12
C VAL A 71 7.85 -0.29 7.80
N ASN A 72 7.84 0.67 8.69
CA ASN A 72 9.00 1.06 9.47
C ASN A 72 8.65 0.95 10.95
N GLY A 73 9.15 -0.10 11.58
CA GLY A 73 8.94 -0.36 13.00
C GLY A 73 8.17 -1.64 13.28
N GLU A 74 7.97 -1.90 14.55
CA GLU A 74 7.46 -3.16 15.07
C GLU A 74 6.05 -3.06 15.67
N SER A 75 5.38 -1.90 15.55
CA SER A 75 4.09 -1.68 16.21
C SER A 75 2.95 -2.54 15.66
N MET A 76 3.11 -3.11 14.47
CA MET A 76 2.12 -3.97 13.82
C MET A 76 2.70 -5.33 13.46
N ASN A 77 3.71 -5.80 14.16
CA ASN A 77 4.49 -6.99 13.75
C ASN A 77 3.71 -8.30 13.82
N ASN A 78 2.58 -8.36 14.52
CA ASN A 78 1.68 -9.52 14.45
C ASN A 78 0.92 -9.59 13.13
N VAL A 79 0.81 -8.48 12.41
CA VAL A 79 0.09 -8.37 11.14
C VAL A 79 1.06 -8.26 9.97
N ILE A 80 2.04 -7.36 10.09
CA ILE A 80 2.98 -7.08 9.01
C ILE A 80 4.36 -6.76 9.60
N LYS A 81 5.39 -7.37 9.05
CA LYS A 81 6.76 -7.22 9.55
C LYS A 81 7.37 -5.87 9.17
N ASN A 82 8.29 -5.42 10.02
CA ASN A 82 9.16 -4.29 9.67
C ASN A 82 9.88 -4.56 8.34
N GLY A 83 9.88 -3.58 7.46
CA GLY A 83 10.50 -3.69 6.13
C GLY A 83 9.59 -4.27 5.05
N ALA A 84 8.44 -4.82 5.41
CA ALA A 84 7.47 -5.31 4.43
C ALA A 84 6.67 -4.14 3.82
N PHE A 85 5.90 -4.45 2.79
CA PHE A 85 5.12 -3.45 2.06
C PHE A 85 3.63 -3.68 2.33
N ALA A 86 2.96 -2.67 2.89
CA ALA A 86 1.52 -2.69 3.11
C ALA A 86 0.82 -2.14 1.86
N LEU A 87 -0.11 -2.90 1.31
CA LEU A 87 -0.95 -2.41 0.22
C LEU A 87 -2.11 -1.62 0.81
N ILE A 88 -2.24 -0.39 0.38
CA ILE A 88 -3.18 0.58 0.94
C ILE A 88 -4.12 1.06 -0.17
N HIS A 89 -5.41 1.03 0.11
CA HIS A 89 -6.40 1.70 -0.71
C HIS A 89 -6.62 3.11 -0.17
N LYS A 90 -6.50 4.12 -1.03
CA LYS A 90 -6.74 5.53 -0.66
C LYS A 90 -8.21 5.73 -0.38
N GLN A 91 -8.52 6.05 0.85
CA GLN A 91 -9.87 6.37 1.32
C GLN A 91 -9.76 7.16 2.61
N ASP A 92 -10.77 7.93 2.95
CA ASP A 92 -10.75 8.82 4.11
C ASP A 92 -11.53 8.28 5.31
N THR A 93 -12.14 7.12 5.18
CA THR A 93 -12.87 6.45 6.27
C THR A 93 -12.57 4.96 6.27
N VAL A 94 -12.64 4.35 7.45
CA VAL A 94 -12.57 2.89 7.62
C VAL A 94 -13.60 2.48 8.66
N LYS A 95 -13.92 1.19 8.68
CA LYS A 95 -14.78 0.62 9.72
C LYS A 95 -13.98 0.38 10.98
N ASN A 96 -14.67 0.41 12.11
CA ASN A 96 -14.04 0.12 13.41
C ASN A 96 -13.39 -1.26 13.40
N GLY A 97 -12.15 -1.31 13.89
CA GLY A 97 -11.34 -2.53 13.91
C GLY A 97 -10.49 -2.76 12.67
N GLU A 98 -10.70 -2.01 11.60
CA GLU A 98 -9.85 -2.11 10.41
C GLU A 98 -8.52 -1.39 10.61
N ILE A 99 -7.50 -1.84 9.90
CA ILE A 99 -6.17 -1.24 9.94
C ILE A 99 -6.10 -0.13 8.89
N ALA A 100 -5.64 1.03 9.32
CA ALA A 100 -5.58 2.23 8.50
C ALA A 100 -4.23 2.93 8.60
N VAL A 101 -3.89 3.65 7.55
CA VAL A 101 -2.84 4.65 7.58
C VAL A 101 -3.44 5.94 8.10
N VAL A 102 -2.93 6.40 9.23
CA VAL A 102 -3.53 7.51 9.98
C VAL A 102 -2.50 8.61 10.19
N LEU A 103 -2.92 9.84 9.94
CA LEU A 103 -2.13 11.03 10.22
C LEU A 103 -2.67 11.66 11.50
N VAL A 104 -1.83 11.72 12.53
CA VAL A 104 -2.20 12.27 13.84
C VAL A 104 -1.60 13.65 13.97
N ASN A 105 -2.46 14.66 14.14
CA ASN A 105 -2.06 16.06 14.35
C ASN A 105 -1.07 16.57 13.27
N GLY A 106 -1.22 16.10 12.05
CA GLY A 106 -0.34 16.48 10.95
C GLY A 106 1.07 15.90 10.99
N ASP A 107 1.35 14.99 11.91
CA ASP A 107 2.64 14.32 12.01
C ASP A 107 2.78 13.20 10.97
N THR A 108 3.93 12.50 10.99
CA THR A 108 4.17 11.37 10.09
C THR A 108 3.06 10.31 10.25
N ALA A 109 2.59 9.80 9.12
CA ALA A 109 1.54 8.80 9.10
C ALA A 109 2.00 7.48 9.74
N THR A 110 1.08 6.80 10.40
CA THR A 110 1.31 5.53 11.05
C THR A 110 0.26 4.51 10.64
N LEU A 111 0.60 3.23 10.72
CA LEU A 111 -0.32 2.12 10.44
C LEU A 111 -0.79 1.57 11.79
N LYS A 112 -2.09 1.59 12.04
CA LYS A 112 -2.67 1.15 13.30
C LYS A 112 -4.08 0.60 13.07
N ARG A 113 -4.55 -0.19 14.01
CA ARG A 113 -5.94 -0.61 14.06
C ARG A 113 -6.77 0.56 14.57
N PHE A 114 -7.80 0.95 13.83
CA PHE A 114 -8.56 2.17 14.05
C PHE A 114 -9.95 1.86 14.62
N THR A 115 -10.35 2.59 15.64
CA THR A 115 -11.71 2.58 16.16
C THR A 115 -12.12 4.00 16.50
N LYS A 116 -13.34 4.36 16.13
CA LYS A 116 -13.91 5.65 16.49
C LYS A 116 -15.27 5.43 17.11
N LYS A 117 -15.48 6.04 18.29
CA LYS A 117 -16.77 6.06 18.97
C LYS A 117 -17.01 7.47 19.48
N ASP A 118 -18.10 8.08 19.02
CA ASP A 118 -18.40 9.49 19.27
C ASP A 118 -17.23 10.37 18.80
N ASP A 119 -16.64 11.18 19.68
CA ASP A 119 -15.49 12.03 19.36
C ASP A 119 -14.15 11.41 19.75
N ILE A 120 -14.15 10.13 20.17
CA ILE A 120 -12.94 9.44 20.63
C ILE A 120 -12.41 8.55 19.51
N VAL A 121 -11.11 8.69 19.20
CA VAL A 121 -10.39 7.82 18.28
C VAL A 121 -9.40 6.99 19.08
N VAL A 122 -9.40 5.70 18.83
CA VAL A 122 -8.47 4.74 19.43
C VAL A 122 -7.61 4.13 18.34
N LEU A 123 -6.30 4.26 18.49
CA LEU A 123 -5.31 3.65 17.58
C LEU A 123 -4.57 2.56 18.34
N GLU A 124 -4.79 1.31 17.92
CA GLU A 124 -4.23 0.16 18.60
C GLU A 124 -3.08 -0.44 17.79
N PRO A 125 -1.91 -0.62 18.41
CA PRO A 125 -0.87 -1.45 17.83
C PRO A 125 -1.30 -2.91 17.86
N ASP A 126 -0.69 -3.73 17.03
CA ASP A 126 -0.85 -5.18 17.04
C ASP A 126 0.54 -5.79 16.96
N SER A 127 1.16 -5.89 18.13
CA SER A 127 2.58 -6.21 18.25
C SER A 127 2.86 -7.20 19.37
N SER A 128 3.88 -7.99 19.18
CA SER A 128 4.45 -8.85 20.23
C SER A 128 5.22 -8.04 21.28
N ASP A 129 5.55 -6.77 20.98
CA ASP A 129 6.28 -5.89 21.88
C ASP A 129 5.29 -5.05 22.69
N SER A 130 5.25 -5.27 23.99
CA SER A 130 4.36 -4.59 24.92
C SER A 130 4.70 -3.11 25.14
N GLU A 131 5.84 -2.65 24.63
CA GLU A 131 6.22 -1.24 24.70
C GLU A 131 5.30 -0.36 23.83
N PHE A 132 4.73 -0.92 22.77
CA PHE A 132 3.76 -0.21 21.95
C PHE A 132 2.41 -0.18 22.67
N LYS A 133 1.89 1.02 22.88
CA LYS A 133 0.66 1.25 23.65
C LYS A 133 -0.45 1.76 22.76
N THR A 134 -1.67 1.47 23.16
CA THR A 134 -2.87 2.06 22.56
C THR A 134 -2.85 3.57 22.77
N GLN A 135 -3.17 4.30 21.71
CA GLN A 135 -3.26 5.76 21.72
C GLN A 135 -4.73 6.15 21.65
N ILE A 136 -5.13 7.08 22.53
CA ILE A 136 -6.51 7.55 22.60
C ILE A 136 -6.51 9.06 22.41
N TYR A 137 -7.35 9.52 21.48
CA TYR A 137 -7.45 10.93 21.12
C TYR A 137 -8.89 11.39 21.19
N ASP A 138 -9.09 12.61 21.67
CA ASP A 138 -10.39 13.29 21.63
C ASP A 138 -10.47 14.24 20.44
N LYS A 139 -11.57 15.00 20.35
CA LYS A 139 -11.80 15.90 19.22
C LYS A 139 -10.81 17.06 19.12
N THR A 140 -9.98 17.29 20.14
CA THR A 140 -8.98 18.37 20.11
C THR A 140 -7.74 17.99 19.28
N THR A 141 -7.55 16.70 19.00
CA THR A 141 -6.45 16.23 18.16
C THR A 141 -6.98 15.92 16.77
N PRO A 142 -6.51 16.63 15.73
CA PRO A 142 -6.91 16.32 14.36
C PRO A 142 -6.40 14.93 13.96
N ILE A 143 -7.30 14.08 13.48
CA ILE A 143 -6.99 12.74 12.98
C ILE A 143 -7.49 12.66 11.55
N ARG A 144 -6.61 12.20 10.64
CA ARG A 144 -6.96 12.01 9.24
C ARG A 144 -6.59 10.62 8.78
N ILE A 145 -7.55 9.91 8.20
CA ILE A 145 -7.29 8.62 7.56
C ILE A 145 -6.85 8.88 6.14
N LEU A 146 -5.73 8.28 5.74
CA LEU A 146 -5.18 8.37 4.39
C LEU A 146 -5.53 7.16 3.54
N GLY A 147 -5.81 6.04 4.17
CA GLY A 147 -6.16 4.82 3.45
C GLY A 147 -6.39 3.63 4.35
N LYS A 148 -6.89 2.57 3.73
CA LYS A 148 -7.19 1.29 4.38
C LYS A 148 -6.14 0.26 3.98
N TYR A 149 -5.64 -0.48 4.96
CA TYR A 149 -4.80 -1.65 4.73
C TYR A 149 -5.63 -2.77 4.09
N VAL A 150 -5.21 -3.25 2.92
CA VAL A 150 -5.94 -4.29 2.17
C VAL A 150 -5.09 -5.51 1.86
N GLY A 151 -3.80 -5.47 2.11
CA GLY A 151 -2.91 -6.60 1.86
C GLY A 151 -1.47 -6.27 2.17
N LYS A 152 -0.59 -7.23 1.92
CA LYS A 152 0.83 -7.04 2.19
C LYS A 152 1.71 -7.85 1.24
N MET A 153 2.95 -7.40 1.11
CA MET A 153 4.01 -8.14 0.47
C MET A 153 5.16 -8.26 1.48
N GLU A 154 5.48 -9.47 1.87
CA GLU A 154 6.57 -9.79 2.79
C GLU A 154 7.53 -10.76 2.13
N ILE A 155 8.82 -10.55 2.37
CA ILE A 155 9.86 -11.47 1.91
C ILE A 155 10.53 -12.06 3.13
N ASN A 156 10.54 -13.38 3.20
CA ASN A 156 11.21 -14.12 4.27
C ASN A 156 12.59 -14.54 3.77
N ASN A 157 13.61 -14.04 4.43
CA ASN A 157 14.99 -14.40 4.14
C ASN A 157 15.51 -15.41 5.16
#